data_3acff01583843f3729780c02bac37c51
#
_entry.id   3acff01583843f3729780c02bac37c51
#
_cell.length_a   1.000
_cell.length_b   1.000
_cell.length_c   1.000
_cell.angle_alpha   90.00
_cell.angle_beta   90.00
_cell.angle_gamma   90.00
#
_symmetry.space_group_name_H-M   'P 1'
#
loop_
_entity.id
_entity.type
_entity.pdbx_description
1 polymer ?
#
loop_
_entity_poly.entity_id
_entity_poly.type
_entity_poly.pdbx_seq_one_letter_code
_entity_poly.pdbx_strand_id
1 'polypeptide(L)'
;IMTTFLQQILHISAFTDKFYLKIRSFNMKDNKTEVKHFFTMFDKYKNLLRELTRKNVKLKYRDSWLGIFWSFLQPLMTMIVLTVVFGNIFGANRKHIVCYPVYLFTGRLLFEFFTSSTKKALTSFRSNAPIIKKVYVPKYMYPLSGILSNFVTFSISILCYICVWIFFKATGLLGGAGLTINFYALLFVVPMAILLIFVIGVGLILSVLQVYFRDIEYIWDVFCTLLFYCVPIIYPLQQITTPWIKAIIKINPLYSMLELFRQCVLYCQPMSWKLLLYALAWALATLGLGVFIFLSLIHI
;
A
#
# COMPACT_ATOMS: atom_id res chain seq x y z
N ILE A 1 29.90 4.65 -19.27
CA ILE A 1 28.74 3.72 -19.33
C ILE A 1 29.19 2.30 -18.98
N MET A 2 30.26 1.78 -19.60
CA MET A 2 30.76 0.40 -19.32
C MET A 2 31.34 0.23 -17.92
N THR A 3 32.03 1.24 -17.38
CA THR A 3 32.56 1.25 -15.99
C THR A 3 31.47 1.30 -14.94
N THR A 4 30.39 2.05 -15.17
CA THR A 4 29.21 2.08 -14.29
C THR A 4 28.44 0.76 -14.31
N PHE A 5 28.34 0.10 -15.45
CA PHE A 5 27.69 -1.20 -15.57
C PHE A 5 28.48 -2.32 -14.85
N LEU A 6 29.81 -2.33 -14.97
CA LEU A 6 30.68 -3.24 -14.23
C LEU A 6 30.63 -3.01 -12.72
N GLN A 7 30.57 -1.75 -12.26
CA GLN A 7 30.37 -1.45 -10.84
C GLN A 7 29.01 -1.94 -10.32
N GLN A 8 27.94 -1.84 -11.12
CA GLN A 8 26.63 -2.39 -10.75
C GLN A 8 26.66 -3.92 -10.67
N ILE A 9 27.31 -4.62 -11.59
CA ILE A 9 27.45 -6.08 -11.53
C ILE A 9 28.25 -6.51 -10.30
N LEU A 10 29.35 -5.83 -9.98
CA LEU A 10 30.12 -6.08 -8.76
C LEU A 10 29.31 -5.81 -7.48
N HIS A 11 28.45 -4.79 -7.46
CA HIS A 11 27.52 -4.56 -6.36
C HIS A 11 26.45 -5.66 -6.22
N ILE A 12 25.96 -6.22 -7.34
CA ILE A 12 25.01 -7.34 -7.34
C ILE A 12 25.70 -8.60 -6.81
N SER A 13 26.93 -8.89 -7.27
CA SER A 13 27.72 -10.03 -6.75
C SER A 13 28.01 -9.89 -5.27
N ALA A 14 28.47 -8.74 -4.81
CA ALA A 14 28.72 -8.47 -3.38
C ALA A 14 27.43 -8.54 -2.54
N PHE A 15 26.29 -8.20 -3.10
CA PHE A 15 24.98 -8.34 -2.45
C PHE A 15 24.59 -9.81 -2.30
N THR A 16 24.73 -10.61 -3.36
CA THR A 16 24.42 -12.05 -3.32
C THR A 16 25.34 -12.79 -2.37
N ASP A 17 26.63 -12.48 -2.35
CA ASP A 17 27.59 -13.10 -1.44
C ASP A 17 27.33 -12.74 0.02
N LYS A 18 27.07 -11.47 0.33
CA LYS A 18 26.67 -11.04 1.69
C LYS A 18 25.35 -11.65 2.13
N PHE A 19 24.38 -11.74 1.23
CA PHE A 19 23.08 -12.35 1.49
C PHE A 19 23.22 -13.85 1.77
N TYR A 20 24.02 -14.55 0.95
CA TYR A 20 24.29 -15.99 1.13
C TYR A 20 25.07 -16.31 2.42
N LEU A 21 26.11 -15.55 2.72
CA LEU A 21 26.90 -15.73 3.95
C LEU A 21 26.08 -15.49 5.20
N LYS A 22 25.16 -14.54 5.18
CA LYS A 22 24.32 -14.21 6.33
C LYS A 22 23.12 -15.15 6.51
N ILE A 23 22.57 -15.71 5.45
CA ILE A 23 21.61 -16.82 5.54
C ILE A 23 22.30 -18.03 6.19
N ARG A 24 23.57 -18.31 5.86
CA ARG A 24 24.34 -19.43 6.40
C ARG A 24 24.76 -19.22 7.88
N SER A 25 24.95 -17.98 8.32
CA SER A 25 25.27 -17.63 9.70
C SER A 25 24.05 -17.45 10.61
N PHE A 26 22.85 -17.63 10.05
CA PHE A 26 21.59 -17.45 10.75
C PHE A 26 21.32 -18.59 11.74
N ASN A 27 21.72 -18.36 12.99
CA ASN A 27 21.47 -19.30 14.09
C ASN A 27 20.17 -18.91 14.80
N MET A 28 19.18 -19.83 14.81
CA MET A 28 17.83 -19.60 15.34
C MET A 28 17.77 -19.22 16.83
N LYS A 29 18.84 -19.40 17.59
CA LYS A 29 18.90 -19.05 19.02
C LYS A 29 19.02 -17.54 19.29
N ASP A 30 19.69 -16.78 18.42
CA ASP A 30 19.85 -15.32 18.60
C ASP A 30 18.58 -14.53 18.27
N ASN A 31 17.68 -15.12 17.49
CA ASN A 31 16.47 -14.45 16.97
C ASN A 31 15.46 -14.07 18.06
N LYS A 32 15.29 -14.86 19.11
CA LYS A 32 14.32 -14.54 20.19
C LYS A 32 14.72 -13.31 21.00
N THR A 33 16.02 -13.12 21.20
CA THR A 33 16.58 -11.94 21.87
C THR A 33 16.50 -10.71 20.98
N GLU A 34 16.78 -10.82 19.70
CA GLU A 34 16.67 -9.71 18.73
C GLU A 34 15.22 -9.25 18.52
N VAL A 35 14.27 -10.16 18.39
CA VAL A 35 12.86 -9.83 18.27
C VAL A 35 12.33 -9.15 19.55
N LYS A 36 12.72 -9.64 20.74
CA LYS A 36 12.34 -9.00 22.01
C LYS A 36 12.97 -7.61 22.15
N HIS A 37 14.21 -7.45 21.72
CA HIS A 37 14.91 -6.16 21.67
C HIS A 37 14.24 -5.20 20.68
N PHE A 38 13.77 -5.69 19.52
CA PHE A 38 13.01 -4.89 18.55
C PHE A 38 11.73 -4.32 19.16
N PHE A 39 10.93 -5.14 19.86
CA PHE A 39 9.71 -4.67 20.52
C PHE A 39 9.96 -3.68 21.65
N THR A 40 10.99 -3.90 22.47
CA THR A 40 11.38 -2.96 23.54
C THR A 40 11.90 -1.64 22.97
N MET A 41 12.64 -1.68 21.87
CA MET A 41 13.09 -0.49 21.16
C MET A 41 11.93 0.24 20.49
N PHE A 42 10.93 -0.49 19.95
CA PHE A 42 9.75 0.13 19.37
C PHE A 42 8.95 0.95 20.40
N ASP A 43 8.76 0.43 21.62
CA ASP A 43 8.10 1.16 22.71
C ASP A 43 8.88 2.41 23.13
N LYS A 44 10.20 2.30 23.21
CA LYS A 44 11.08 3.43 23.54
C LYS A 44 10.98 4.57 22.51
N TYR A 45 10.87 4.23 21.22
CA TYR A 45 10.88 5.21 20.12
C TYR A 45 9.51 5.54 19.53
N LYS A 46 8.40 5.06 20.12
CA LYS A 46 7.03 5.34 19.61
C LYS A 46 6.70 6.84 19.54
N ASN A 47 7.18 7.64 20.51
CA ASN A 47 6.99 9.09 20.49
C ASN A 47 7.75 9.74 19.33
N LEU A 48 8.97 9.28 19.05
CA LEU A 48 9.73 9.73 17.91
C LEU A 48 9.06 9.35 16.58
N LEU A 49 8.50 8.14 16.49
CA LEU A 49 7.74 7.71 15.31
C LEU A 49 6.52 8.62 15.08
N ARG A 50 5.82 8.99 16.15
CA ARG A 50 4.69 9.93 16.08
C ARG A 50 5.14 11.31 15.57
N GLU A 51 6.24 11.85 16.09
CA GLU A 51 6.76 13.16 15.67
C GLU A 51 7.28 13.13 14.21
N LEU A 52 7.96 12.08 13.79
CA LEU A 52 8.38 11.90 12.40
C LEU A 52 7.17 11.80 11.46
N THR A 53 6.15 11.06 11.86
CA THR A 53 4.89 10.94 11.11
C THR A 53 4.20 12.30 10.99
N ARG A 54 4.06 13.02 12.11
CA ARG A 54 3.46 14.37 12.14
C ARG A 54 4.23 15.36 11.27
N LYS A 55 5.56 15.32 11.34
CA LYS A 55 6.45 16.10 10.46
C LYS A 55 6.19 15.80 9.00
N ASN A 56 6.13 14.50 8.61
CA ASN A 56 5.91 14.09 7.23
C ASN A 56 4.54 14.57 6.70
N VAL A 57 3.48 14.51 7.53
CA VAL A 57 2.16 15.05 7.17
C VAL A 57 2.20 16.56 7.01
N LYS A 58 2.81 17.29 7.97
CA LYS A 58 2.92 18.74 7.88
C LYS A 58 3.70 19.20 6.65
N LEU A 59 4.84 18.55 6.34
CA LEU A 59 5.66 18.91 5.19
C LEU A 59 4.95 18.70 3.85
N LYS A 60 4.05 17.71 3.77
CA LYS A 60 3.27 17.43 2.55
C LYS A 60 2.36 18.60 2.14
N TYR A 61 1.88 19.38 3.13
CA TYR A 61 0.87 20.42 2.91
C TYR A 61 1.33 21.83 3.30
N ARG A 62 2.58 22.00 3.75
CA ARG A 62 3.10 23.26 4.33
C ARG A 62 2.97 24.45 3.41
N ASP A 63 3.29 24.28 2.14
CA ASP A 63 3.40 25.36 1.18
C ASP A 63 2.16 25.44 0.24
N SER A 64 1.04 24.78 0.66
CA SER A 64 -0.19 24.71 -0.13
C SER A 64 -1.29 25.60 0.45
N TRP A 65 -1.93 26.41 -0.41
CA TRP A 65 -3.07 27.27 -0.03
C TRP A 65 -4.28 26.45 0.47
N LEU A 66 -4.59 25.33 -0.17
CA LEU A 66 -5.68 24.41 0.23
C LEU A 66 -5.25 23.45 1.34
N GLY A 67 -3.95 23.33 1.64
CA GLY A 67 -3.43 22.50 2.70
C GLY A 67 -3.93 21.04 2.64
N ILE A 68 -4.42 20.56 3.78
CA ILE A 68 -4.92 19.19 3.94
C ILE A 68 -6.16 18.92 3.07
N PHE A 69 -6.89 19.95 2.62
CA PHE A 69 -8.09 19.79 1.79
C PHE A 69 -7.77 19.11 0.44
N TRP A 70 -6.54 19.19 -0.04
CA TRP A 70 -6.08 18.42 -1.20
C TRP A 70 -6.22 16.92 -1.03
N SER A 71 -6.09 16.40 0.20
CA SER A 71 -6.32 14.96 0.47
C SER A 71 -7.75 14.53 0.23
N PHE A 72 -8.70 15.46 0.29
CA PHE A 72 -10.10 15.24 -0.01
C PHE A 72 -10.40 15.49 -1.50
N LEU A 73 -9.91 16.61 -2.03
CA LEU A 73 -10.24 17.06 -3.38
C LEU A 73 -9.62 16.17 -4.48
N GLN A 74 -8.36 15.75 -4.31
CA GLN A 74 -7.64 14.95 -5.30
C GLN A 74 -8.32 13.59 -5.59
N PRO A 75 -8.67 12.75 -4.58
CA PRO A 75 -9.39 11.51 -4.82
C PRO A 75 -10.77 11.74 -5.46
N LEU A 76 -11.49 12.79 -5.04
CA LEU A 76 -12.80 13.14 -5.57
C LEU A 76 -12.71 13.52 -7.04
N MET A 77 -11.79 14.41 -7.42
CA MET A 77 -11.60 14.81 -8.83
C MET A 77 -11.20 13.62 -9.69
N THR A 78 -10.30 12.77 -9.21
CA THR A 78 -9.90 11.55 -9.93
C THR A 78 -11.09 10.62 -10.14
N MET A 79 -11.96 10.45 -9.14
CA MET A 79 -13.18 9.65 -9.24
C MET A 79 -14.14 10.21 -10.30
N ILE A 80 -14.37 11.53 -10.30
CA ILE A 80 -15.24 12.19 -11.28
C ILE A 80 -14.72 11.95 -12.70
N VAL A 81 -13.42 12.24 -12.95
CA VAL A 81 -12.81 12.06 -14.27
C VAL A 81 -12.92 10.61 -14.74
N LEU A 82 -12.52 9.66 -13.89
CA LEU A 82 -12.60 8.23 -14.23
C LEU A 82 -14.06 7.79 -14.48
N THR A 83 -15.00 8.31 -13.71
CA THR A 83 -16.43 7.99 -13.88
C THR A 83 -16.96 8.51 -15.22
N VAL A 84 -16.60 9.73 -15.61
CA VAL A 84 -17.03 10.32 -16.90
C VAL A 84 -16.43 9.55 -18.08
N VAL A 85 -15.12 9.28 -18.02
CA VAL A 85 -14.39 8.61 -19.11
C VAL A 85 -14.85 7.15 -19.24
N PHE A 86 -14.75 6.38 -18.17
CA PHE A 86 -15.02 4.93 -18.22
C PHE A 86 -16.48 4.57 -17.97
N GLY A 87 -17.27 5.45 -17.36
CA GLY A 87 -18.70 5.26 -17.18
C GLY A 87 -19.44 5.16 -18.50
N ASN A 88 -19.00 5.88 -19.53
CA ASN A 88 -19.57 5.79 -20.88
C ASN A 88 -19.11 4.54 -21.64
N ILE A 89 -17.83 4.14 -21.47
CA ILE A 89 -17.22 2.98 -22.15
C ILE A 89 -17.77 1.66 -21.59
N PHE A 90 -17.80 1.54 -20.26
CA PHE A 90 -18.27 0.32 -19.58
C PHE A 90 -19.72 0.39 -19.11
N GLY A 91 -20.41 1.50 -19.36
CA GLY A 91 -21.75 1.77 -18.86
C GLY A 91 -22.86 0.85 -19.37
N ALA A 92 -22.70 0.29 -20.57
CA ALA A 92 -23.66 -0.64 -21.17
C ALA A 92 -23.68 -2.02 -20.48
N ASN A 93 -22.61 -2.42 -19.79
CA ASN A 93 -22.46 -3.75 -19.15
C ASN A 93 -22.52 -3.69 -17.61
N ARG A 94 -23.32 -2.78 -17.03
CA ARG A 94 -23.41 -2.54 -15.58
C ARG A 94 -24.11 -3.64 -14.78
N LYS A 95 -24.52 -4.76 -15.37
CA LYS A 95 -25.33 -5.81 -14.71
C LYS A 95 -24.74 -6.36 -13.39
N HIS A 96 -23.43 -6.15 -13.14
CA HIS A 96 -22.73 -6.69 -11.97
C HIS A 96 -22.21 -5.63 -10.99
N ILE A 97 -22.46 -4.33 -11.24
CA ILE A 97 -21.97 -3.24 -10.39
C ILE A 97 -23.15 -2.42 -9.90
N VAL A 98 -23.29 -2.30 -8.58
CA VAL A 98 -24.38 -1.56 -7.94
C VAL A 98 -24.28 -0.06 -8.25
N CYS A 99 -23.12 0.53 -8.05
CA CYS A 99 -22.84 1.94 -8.30
C CYS A 99 -21.41 2.10 -8.85
N TYR A 100 -21.27 2.44 -10.13
CA TYR A 100 -19.96 2.47 -10.79
C TYR A 100 -18.98 3.51 -10.22
N PRO A 101 -19.39 4.77 -9.90
CA PRO A 101 -18.49 5.74 -9.28
C PRO A 101 -17.90 5.25 -7.96
N VAL A 102 -18.74 4.67 -7.11
CA VAL A 102 -18.32 4.14 -5.79
C VAL A 102 -17.41 2.93 -5.97
N TYR A 103 -17.69 2.06 -6.95
CA TYR A 103 -16.86 0.92 -7.30
C TYR A 103 -15.45 1.34 -7.74
N LEU A 104 -15.35 2.35 -8.63
CA LEU A 104 -14.09 2.93 -9.08
C LEU A 104 -13.31 3.55 -7.91
N PHE A 105 -14.03 4.30 -7.09
CA PHE A 105 -13.42 5.02 -5.98
C PHE A 105 -12.79 4.09 -4.95
N THR A 106 -13.47 2.97 -4.60
CA THR A 106 -12.88 1.94 -3.70
C THR A 106 -11.57 1.42 -4.23
N GLY A 107 -11.54 1.02 -5.51
CA GLY A 107 -10.34 0.47 -6.14
C GLY A 107 -9.19 1.46 -6.18
N ARG A 108 -9.48 2.67 -6.63
CA ARG A 108 -8.49 3.74 -6.76
C ARG A 108 -7.90 4.13 -5.40
N LEU A 109 -8.73 4.29 -4.37
CA LEU A 109 -8.34 4.70 -3.04
C LEU A 109 -7.33 3.73 -2.41
N LEU A 110 -7.64 2.43 -2.42
CA LEU A 110 -6.78 1.39 -1.85
C LEU A 110 -5.46 1.27 -2.64
N PHE A 111 -5.54 1.34 -3.96
CA PHE A 111 -4.38 1.26 -4.82
C PHE A 111 -3.45 2.48 -4.65
N GLU A 112 -4.01 3.68 -4.52
CA GLU A 112 -3.25 4.91 -4.27
C GLU A 112 -2.55 4.87 -2.91
N PHE A 113 -3.21 4.35 -1.88
CA PHE A 113 -2.56 4.13 -0.58
C PHE A 113 -1.37 3.19 -0.71
N PHE A 114 -1.52 2.07 -1.42
CA PHE A 114 -0.44 1.11 -1.65
C PHE A 114 0.75 1.77 -2.37
N THR A 115 0.51 2.40 -3.51
CA THR A 115 1.57 2.98 -4.35
C THR A 115 2.27 4.16 -3.68
N SER A 116 1.51 5.09 -3.10
CA SER A 116 2.08 6.25 -2.43
C SER A 116 2.88 5.88 -1.18
N SER A 117 2.42 4.89 -0.40
CA SER A 117 3.09 4.45 0.82
C SER A 117 4.36 3.65 0.53
N THR A 118 4.32 2.74 -0.45
CA THR A 118 5.51 1.99 -0.86
C THR A 118 6.56 2.89 -1.49
N LYS A 119 6.18 3.87 -2.31
CA LYS A 119 7.08 4.89 -2.87
C LYS A 119 7.69 5.77 -1.77
N LYS A 120 6.89 6.18 -0.77
CA LYS A 120 7.39 6.96 0.36
C LYS A 120 8.36 6.18 1.24
N ALA A 121 8.11 4.89 1.46
CA ALA A 121 9.03 4.01 2.17
C ALA A 121 10.33 3.81 1.39
N LEU A 122 10.25 3.58 0.08
CA LEU A 122 11.37 3.42 -0.83
C LEU A 122 12.32 4.63 -0.75
N THR A 123 11.80 5.85 -0.84
CA THR A 123 12.62 7.08 -0.82
C THR A 123 13.00 7.56 0.59
N SER A 124 12.60 6.84 1.64
CA SER A 124 12.68 7.29 3.04
C SER A 124 14.10 7.60 3.52
N PHE A 125 15.09 6.78 3.17
CA PHE A 125 16.48 7.01 3.56
C PHE A 125 17.09 8.24 2.88
N ARG A 126 16.82 8.41 1.59
CA ARG A 126 17.30 9.58 0.82
C ARG A 126 16.71 10.88 1.34
N SER A 127 15.40 10.91 1.59
CA SER A 127 14.69 12.10 2.05
C SER A 127 15.04 12.50 3.50
N ASN A 128 15.46 11.55 4.34
CA ASN A 128 15.86 11.80 5.73
C ASN A 128 17.37 11.74 5.97
N ALA A 129 18.19 11.68 4.92
CA ALA A 129 19.67 11.62 5.04
C ALA A 129 20.28 12.71 5.94
N PRO A 130 19.81 13.99 5.93
CA PRO A 130 20.34 15.00 6.83
C PRO A 130 20.09 14.72 8.31
N ILE A 131 19.00 14.03 8.66
CA ILE A 131 18.65 13.67 10.03
C ILE A 131 19.46 12.43 10.46
N ILE A 132 19.56 11.44 9.59
CA ILE A 132 20.28 10.19 9.83
C ILE A 132 21.74 10.45 10.20
N LYS A 133 22.37 11.49 9.58
CA LYS A 133 23.76 11.87 9.85
C LYS A 133 23.96 12.59 11.18
N LYS A 134 22.91 13.15 11.79
CA LYS A 134 23.02 13.99 13.00
C LYS A 134 22.55 13.29 14.27
N VAL A 135 21.59 12.36 14.16
CA VAL A 135 20.95 11.73 15.32
C VAL A 135 20.89 10.22 15.11
N TYR A 136 21.28 9.48 16.13
CA TYR A 136 21.13 8.03 16.14
C TYR A 136 19.67 7.65 16.38
N VAL A 137 19.02 7.17 15.32
CA VAL A 137 17.63 6.69 15.34
C VAL A 137 17.60 5.31 14.66
N PRO A 138 16.89 4.34 15.21
CA PRO A 138 16.71 3.05 14.54
C PRO A 138 16.22 3.24 13.09
N LYS A 139 16.95 2.68 12.14
CA LYS A 139 16.75 2.95 10.70
C LYS A 139 15.36 2.62 10.20
N TYR A 140 14.68 1.60 10.76
CA TYR A 140 13.31 1.21 10.39
C TYR A 140 12.25 2.28 10.68
N MET A 141 12.54 3.26 11.54
CA MET A 141 11.62 4.34 11.87
C MET A 141 11.32 5.24 10.65
N TYR A 142 12.26 5.40 9.73
CA TYR A 142 12.10 6.26 8.57
C TYR A 142 11.09 5.73 7.57
N PRO A 143 11.18 4.47 7.06
CA PRO A 143 10.16 3.92 6.18
C PRO A 143 8.80 3.79 6.88
N LEU A 144 8.76 3.38 8.16
CA LEU A 144 7.52 3.29 8.92
C LEU A 144 6.82 4.64 9.07
N SER A 145 7.56 5.70 9.42
CA SER A 145 6.98 7.04 9.54
C SER A 145 6.41 7.55 8.21
N GLY A 146 7.03 7.20 7.09
CA GLY A 146 6.54 7.49 5.75
C GLY A 146 5.21 6.80 5.45
N ILE A 147 5.12 5.50 5.73
CA ILE A 147 3.90 4.70 5.54
C ILE A 147 2.77 5.22 6.43
N LEU A 148 3.05 5.44 7.73
CA LEU A 148 2.06 5.95 8.67
C LEU A 148 1.57 7.35 8.31
N SER A 149 2.43 8.22 7.76
CA SER A 149 2.00 9.54 7.30
C SER A 149 1.01 9.45 6.13
N ASN A 150 1.22 8.51 5.20
CA ASN A 150 0.28 8.23 4.12
C ASN A 150 -0.99 7.53 4.62
N PHE A 151 -0.91 6.71 5.67
CA PHE A 151 -2.09 6.12 6.30
C PHE A 151 -3.00 7.18 6.92
N VAL A 152 -2.43 8.21 7.57
CA VAL A 152 -3.21 9.35 8.06
C VAL A 152 -3.92 10.07 6.90
N THR A 153 -3.22 10.34 5.80
CA THR A 153 -3.83 10.93 4.59
C THR A 153 -4.92 10.04 4.00
N PHE A 154 -4.68 8.74 3.94
CA PHE A 154 -5.63 7.74 3.47
C PHE A 154 -6.90 7.70 4.33
N SER A 155 -6.77 7.84 5.66
CA SER A 155 -7.92 7.92 6.57
C SER A 155 -8.80 9.14 6.25
N ILE A 156 -8.20 10.28 5.89
CA ILE A 156 -8.95 11.45 5.41
C ILE A 156 -9.66 11.16 4.08
N SER A 157 -9.00 10.46 3.16
CA SER A 157 -9.60 10.07 1.88
C SER A 157 -10.75 9.07 2.06
N ILE A 158 -10.73 8.24 3.11
CA ILE A 158 -11.87 7.38 3.48
C ILE A 158 -13.08 8.20 3.95
N LEU A 159 -12.88 9.30 4.68
CA LEU A 159 -13.97 10.20 5.02
C LEU A 159 -14.61 10.78 3.74
N CYS A 160 -13.78 11.18 2.76
CA CYS A 160 -14.25 11.58 1.45
C CYS A 160 -15.09 10.48 0.77
N TYR A 161 -14.60 9.24 0.80
CA TYR A 161 -15.31 8.09 0.26
C TYR A 161 -16.69 7.89 0.91
N ILE A 162 -16.77 8.01 2.24
CA ILE A 162 -18.03 7.90 2.99
C ILE A 162 -18.99 9.00 2.56
N CYS A 163 -18.55 10.26 2.42
CA CYS A 163 -19.38 11.36 1.93
C CYS A 163 -19.94 11.09 0.52
N VAL A 164 -19.09 10.62 -0.39
CA VAL A 164 -19.48 10.26 -1.75
C VAL A 164 -20.48 9.10 -1.75
N TRP A 165 -20.24 8.09 -0.92
CA TRP A 165 -21.14 6.94 -0.78
C TRP A 165 -22.54 7.37 -0.29
N ILE A 166 -22.60 8.24 0.74
CA ILE A 166 -23.86 8.81 1.25
C ILE A 166 -24.57 9.64 0.17
N PHE A 167 -23.83 10.46 -0.58
CA PHE A 167 -24.37 11.28 -1.67
C PHE A 167 -25.05 10.42 -2.73
N PHE A 168 -24.38 9.39 -3.25
CA PHE A 168 -24.97 8.51 -4.27
C PHE A 168 -26.14 7.70 -3.74
N LYS A 169 -26.12 7.30 -2.48
CA LYS A 169 -27.25 6.63 -1.83
C LYS A 169 -28.46 7.55 -1.71
N ALA A 170 -28.25 8.79 -1.26
CA ALA A 170 -29.34 9.76 -1.05
C ALA A 170 -29.97 10.22 -2.36
N THR A 171 -29.16 10.40 -3.41
CA THR A 171 -29.66 10.86 -4.73
C THR A 171 -30.18 9.72 -5.60
N GLY A 172 -29.81 8.46 -5.31
CA GLY A 172 -30.14 7.31 -6.15
C GLY A 172 -29.49 7.32 -7.54
N LEU A 173 -28.65 8.33 -7.86
CA LEU A 173 -28.00 8.48 -9.16
C LEU A 173 -27.07 7.30 -9.46
N LEU A 174 -26.95 6.95 -10.74
CA LEU A 174 -26.03 5.93 -11.26
C LEU A 174 -26.09 4.58 -10.53
N GLY A 175 -27.25 4.20 -10.01
CA GLY A 175 -27.47 2.95 -9.28
C GLY A 175 -27.26 3.06 -7.76
N GLY A 176 -27.11 4.28 -7.23
CA GLY A 176 -26.91 4.52 -5.79
C GLY A 176 -28.04 4.00 -4.90
N ALA A 177 -29.27 3.90 -5.42
CA ALA A 177 -30.40 3.32 -4.70
C ALA A 177 -30.18 1.85 -4.28
N GLY A 178 -29.34 1.11 -5.01
CA GLY A 178 -28.97 -0.27 -4.65
C GLY A 178 -27.91 -0.40 -3.54
N LEU A 179 -27.34 0.70 -3.06
CA LEU A 179 -26.40 0.70 -1.95
C LEU A 179 -27.15 0.46 -0.63
N THR A 180 -26.76 -0.57 0.10
CA THR A 180 -27.35 -0.91 1.41
C THR A 180 -26.37 -0.61 2.53
N ILE A 181 -26.87 -0.20 3.70
CA ILE A 181 -26.05 -0.11 4.93
C ILE A 181 -26.39 -1.33 5.78
N ASN A 182 -25.36 -2.10 6.08
CA ASN A 182 -25.49 -3.20 7.01
C ASN A 182 -24.31 -3.18 8.01
N PHE A 183 -24.40 -3.93 9.09
CA PHE A 183 -23.33 -4.09 10.08
C PHE A 183 -21.99 -4.52 9.45
N TYR A 184 -22.03 -5.28 8.35
CA TYR A 184 -20.84 -5.69 7.60
C TYR A 184 -20.01 -4.53 7.05
N ALA A 185 -20.62 -3.37 6.82
CA ALA A 185 -19.88 -2.18 6.40
C ALA A 185 -18.82 -1.75 7.43
N LEU A 186 -19.08 -1.96 8.74
CA LEU A 186 -18.12 -1.63 9.79
C LEU A 186 -16.85 -2.51 9.76
N LEU A 187 -16.95 -3.69 9.16
CA LEU A 187 -15.82 -4.62 9.05
C LEU A 187 -14.76 -4.16 8.02
N PHE A 188 -14.96 -3.05 7.31
CA PHE A 188 -13.97 -2.49 6.37
C PHE A 188 -12.60 -2.23 7.01
N VAL A 189 -12.55 -2.08 8.33
CA VAL A 189 -11.31 -1.89 9.10
C VAL A 189 -10.37 -3.10 8.96
N VAL A 190 -10.92 -4.31 8.82
CA VAL A 190 -10.12 -5.55 8.71
C VAL A 190 -9.29 -5.57 7.43
N PRO A 191 -9.85 -5.45 6.20
CA PRO A 191 -9.05 -5.41 4.99
C PRO A 191 -8.10 -4.21 4.94
N MET A 192 -8.44 -3.08 5.58
CA MET A 192 -7.52 -1.94 5.72
C MET A 192 -6.31 -2.28 6.59
N ALA A 193 -6.51 -2.95 7.73
CA ALA A 193 -5.42 -3.38 8.59
C ALA A 193 -4.51 -4.39 7.87
N ILE A 194 -5.08 -5.35 7.14
CA ILE A 194 -4.33 -6.33 6.33
C ILE A 194 -3.50 -5.61 5.25
N LEU A 195 -4.11 -4.64 4.54
CA LEU A 195 -3.41 -3.84 3.53
C LEU A 195 -2.27 -3.03 4.15
N LEU A 196 -2.47 -2.44 5.33
CA LEU A 196 -1.41 -1.70 6.04
C LEU A 196 -0.23 -2.62 6.38
N ILE A 197 -0.49 -3.82 6.91
CA ILE A 197 0.54 -4.81 7.23
C ILE A 197 1.30 -5.21 5.95
N PHE A 198 0.59 -5.46 4.87
CA PHE A 198 1.18 -5.79 3.57
C PHE A 198 2.09 -4.66 3.05
N VAL A 199 1.61 -3.41 3.11
CA VAL A 199 2.35 -2.22 2.69
C VAL A 199 3.60 -1.99 3.54
N ILE A 200 3.55 -2.26 4.85
CA ILE A 200 4.73 -2.19 5.72
C ILE A 200 5.77 -3.21 5.27
N GLY A 201 5.36 -4.46 5.03
CA GLY A 201 6.26 -5.51 4.56
C GLY A 201 6.95 -5.16 3.25
N VAL A 202 6.18 -4.80 2.23
CA VAL A 202 6.70 -4.38 0.92
C VAL A 202 7.56 -3.13 1.03
N GLY A 203 7.14 -2.15 1.83
CA GLY A 203 7.88 -0.89 2.03
C GLY A 203 9.23 -1.10 2.70
N LEU A 204 9.34 -2.02 3.66
CA LEU A 204 10.63 -2.38 4.27
C LEU A 204 11.56 -3.03 3.24
N ILE A 205 11.08 -3.96 2.43
CA ILE A 205 11.87 -4.58 1.35
C ILE A 205 12.39 -3.51 0.39
N LEU A 206 11.49 -2.66 -0.12
CA LEU A 206 11.84 -1.62 -1.07
C LEU A 206 12.83 -0.58 -0.52
N SER A 207 12.68 -0.21 0.76
CA SER A 207 13.59 0.74 1.41
C SER A 207 15.03 0.20 1.48
N VAL A 208 15.18 -1.11 1.69
CA VAL A 208 16.50 -1.77 1.66
C VAL A 208 17.04 -1.82 0.25
N LEU A 209 16.23 -2.25 -0.73
CA LEU A 209 16.64 -2.34 -2.12
C LEU A 209 17.13 -0.99 -2.67
N GLN A 210 16.48 0.12 -2.29
CA GLN A 210 16.87 1.47 -2.71
C GLN A 210 18.27 1.88 -2.21
N VAL A 211 18.72 1.35 -1.06
CA VAL A 211 20.06 1.65 -0.55
C VAL A 211 21.13 1.04 -1.47
N TYR A 212 20.87 -0.14 -2.03
CA TYR A 212 21.79 -0.86 -2.90
C TYR A 212 21.64 -0.45 -4.38
N PHE A 213 20.40 -0.24 -4.83
CA PHE A 213 20.07 0.02 -6.23
C PHE A 213 19.23 1.30 -6.36
N ARG A 214 19.83 2.37 -6.83
CA ARG A 214 19.15 3.67 -6.99
C ARG A 214 18.02 3.65 -8.02
N ASP A 215 18.14 2.79 -9.04
CA ASP A 215 17.20 2.70 -10.16
C ASP A 215 15.89 1.97 -9.80
N ILE A 216 15.83 1.36 -8.63
CA ILE A 216 14.61 0.70 -8.09
C ILE A 216 13.41 1.66 -8.08
N GLU A 217 13.62 2.95 -7.89
CA GLU A 217 12.54 3.94 -7.88
C GLU A 217 11.80 3.98 -9.22
N TYR A 218 12.53 3.98 -10.33
CA TYR A 218 11.96 3.99 -11.68
C TYR A 218 11.30 2.65 -12.02
N ILE A 219 11.95 1.54 -11.67
CA ILE A 219 11.42 0.20 -11.87
C ILE A 219 10.11 0.02 -11.11
N TRP A 220 10.05 0.52 -9.86
CA TRP A 220 8.86 0.45 -9.03
C TRP A 220 7.70 1.27 -9.60
N ASP A 221 7.96 2.45 -10.13
CA ASP A 221 6.93 3.28 -10.77
C ASP A 221 6.32 2.59 -12.00
N VAL A 222 7.14 1.98 -12.85
CA VAL A 222 6.67 1.18 -13.98
C VAL A 222 5.87 -0.03 -13.51
N PHE A 223 6.37 -0.74 -12.49
CA PHE A 223 5.69 -1.90 -11.90
C PHE A 223 4.32 -1.52 -11.30
N CYS A 224 4.23 -0.40 -10.59
CA CYS A 224 2.95 0.11 -10.07
C CYS A 224 1.96 0.45 -11.19
N THR A 225 2.45 0.99 -12.32
CA THR A 225 1.60 1.27 -13.48
C THR A 225 1.06 -0.02 -14.09
N LEU A 226 1.88 -1.05 -14.24
CA LEU A 226 1.43 -2.38 -14.68
C LEU A 226 0.43 -2.99 -13.71
N LEU A 227 0.70 -2.93 -12.40
CA LEU A 227 -0.21 -3.43 -11.37
C LEU A 227 -1.57 -2.75 -11.41
N PHE A 228 -1.64 -1.45 -11.71
CA PHE A 228 -2.90 -0.72 -11.82
C PHE A 228 -3.85 -1.35 -12.85
N TYR A 229 -3.31 -1.79 -13.98
CA TYR A 229 -4.10 -2.48 -15.00
C TYR A 229 -4.33 -3.95 -14.70
N CYS A 230 -3.44 -4.60 -13.95
CA CYS A 230 -3.61 -6.00 -13.53
C CYS A 230 -4.60 -6.17 -12.36
N VAL A 231 -4.85 -5.13 -11.57
CA VAL A 231 -5.88 -5.16 -10.52
C VAL A 231 -7.21 -4.68 -11.11
N PRO A 232 -8.35 -5.36 -10.86
CA PRO A 232 -9.65 -4.97 -11.41
C PRO A 232 -10.23 -3.73 -10.71
N ILE A 233 -9.57 -2.58 -10.94
CA ILE A 233 -9.97 -1.28 -10.39
C ILE A 233 -11.08 -0.69 -11.24
N ILE A 234 -10.90 -0.67 -12.57
CA ILE A 234 -11.77 0.00 -13.54
C ILE A 234 -12.86 -0.94 -14.03
N TYR A 235 -12.57 -2.22 -14.16
CA TYR A 235 -13.46 -3.24 -14.72
C TYR A 235 -13.78 -4.33 -13.69
N PRO A 236 -14.96 -4.93 -13.71
CA PRO A 236 -15.26 -6.08 -12.86
C PRO A 236 -14.64 -7.36 -13.41
N LEU A 237 -14.19 -8.23 -12.52
CA LEU A 237 -13.55 -9.50 -12.89
C LEU A 237 -14.46 -10.41 -13.75
N GLN A 238 -15.77 -10.26 -13.62
CA GLN A 238 -16.77 -11.04 -14.37
C GLN A 238 -16.73 -10.77 -15.87
N GLN A 239 -16.30 -9.57 -16.29
CA GLN A 239 -16.23 -9.20 -17.72
C GLN A 239 -15.06 -9.86 -18.47
N ILE A 240 -14.06 -10.37 -17.76
CA ILE A 240 -12.94 -11.07 -18.38
C ILE A 240 -13.42 -12.47 -18.77
N THR A 241 -13.38 -12.81 -20.05
CA THR A 241 -13.78 -14.13 -20.55
C THR A 241 -12.66 -15.16 -20.42
N THR A 242 -11.42 -14.73 -20.52
CA THR A 242 -10.24 -15.59 -20.61
C THR A 242 -9.86 -16.17 -19.24
N PRO A 243 -9.86 -17.50 -19.05
CA PRO A 243 -9.69 -18.12 -17.73
C PRO A 243 -8.28 -17.93 -17.14
N TRP A 244 -7.23 -17.95 -17.95
CA TRP A 244 -5.86 -17.78 -17.46
C TRP A 244 -5.60 -16.36 -16.94
N ILE A 245 -6.18 -15.31 -17.56
CA ILE A 245 -6.09 -13.92 -17.07
C ILE A 245 -6.77 -13.81 -15.71
N LYS A 246 -7.97 -14.41 -15.55
CA LYS A 246 -8.64 -14.47 -14.24
C LYS A 246 -7.78 -15.11 -13.16
N ALA A 247 -7.06 -16.19 -13.50
CA ALA A 247 -6.18 -16.87 -12.57
C ALA A 247 -5.03 -15.96 -12.10
N ILE A 248 -4.36 -15.26 -13.04
CA ILE A 248 -3.28 -14.31 -12.72
C ILE A 248 -3.78 -13.20 -11.81
N ILE A 249 -4.94 -12.62 -12.09
CA ILE A 249 -5.52 -11.55 -11.27
C ILE A 249 -5.83 -12.05 -9.86
N LYS A 250 -6.38 -13.25 -9.73
CA LYS A 250 -6.73 -13.85 -8.41
C LYS A 250 -5.50 -14.19 -7.57
N ILE A 251 -4.36 -14.48 -8.20
CA ILE A 251 -3.08 -14.71 -7.49
C ILE A 251 -2.53 -13.41 -6.89
N ASN A 252 -2.89 -12.25 -7.45
CA ASN A 252 -2.41 -10.97 -6.94
C ASN A 252 -2.99 -10.68 -5.54
N PRO A 253 -2.15 -10.47 -4.49
CA PRO A 253 -2.62 -10.19 -3.14
C PRO A 253 -3.44 -8.89 -3.03
N LEU A 254 -3.13 -7.88 -3.85
CA LEU A 254 -3.90 -6.64 -3.87
C LEU A 254 -5.35 -6.85 -4.33
N TYR A 255 -5.60 -7.80 -5.24
CA TYR A 255 -6.96 -8.17 -5.64
C TYR A 255 -7.76 -8.69 -4.44
N SER A 256 -7.19 -9.59 -3.64
CA SER A 256 -7.90 -10.16 -2.50
C SER A 256 -8.27 -9.11 -1.45
N MET A 257 -7.36 -8.17 -1.17
CA MET A 257 -7.60 -7.07 -0.23
C MET A 257 -8.67 -6.09 -0.74
N LEU A 258 -8.62 -5.78 -2.05
CA LEU A 258 -9.61 -4.93 -2.71
C LEU A 258 -11.01 -5.57 -2.70
N GLU A 259 -11.08 -6.86 -3.04
CA GLU A 259 -12.35 -7.57 -3.09
C GLU A 259 -12.99 -7.73 -1.71
N LEU A 260 -12.18 -8.00 -0.67
CA LEU A 260 -12.65 -8.01 0.73
C LEU A 260 -13.23 -6.66 1.14
N PHE A 261 -12.57 -5.56 0.77
CA PHE A 261 -13.08 -4.23 1.06
C PHE A 261 -14.41 -3.97 0.34
N ARG A 262 -14.54 -4.36 -0.93
CA ARG A 262 -15.77 -4.25 -1.71
C ARG A 262 -16.89 -5.11 -1.14
N GLN A 263 -16.61 -6.33 -0.70
CA GLN A 263 -17.60 -7.20 -0.04
C GLN A 263 -18.21 -6.51 1.19
N CYS A 264 -17.38 -5.85 2.01
CA CYS A 264 -17.85 -5.16 3.21
C CYS A 264 -18.66 -3.90 2.88
N VAL A 265 -18.14 -3.03 2.01
CA VAL A 265 -18.64 -1.65 1.90
C VAL A 265 -19.59 -1.46 0.72
N LEU A 266 -19.37 -2.18 -0.39
CA LEU A 266 -20.18 -2.02 -1.60
C LEU A 266 -21.31 -3.04 -1.67
N TYR A 267 -21.02 -4.29 -1.36
CA TYR A 267 -21.99 -5.39 -1.46
C TYR A 267 -22.64 -5.72 -0.12
N CYS A 268 -22.13 -5.18 1.00
CA CYS A 268 -22.60 -5.43 2.37
C CYS A 268 -22.80 -6.92 2.67
N GLN A 269 -21.88 -7.75 2.21
CA GLN A 269 -21.88 -9.20 2.38
C GLN A 269 -20.81 -9.62 3.40
N PRO A 270 -20.96 -10.79 4.04
CA PRO A 270 -19.94 -11.32 4.91
C PRO A 270 -18.65 -11.58 4.12
N MET A 271 -17.50 -11.29 4.73
CA MET A 271 -16.20 -11.54 4.14
C MET A 271 -16.01 -13.04 3.83
N SER A 272 -15.52 -13.35 2.64
CA SER A 272 -15.17 -14.72 2.30
C SER A 272 -13.90 -15.15 3.05
N TRP A 273 -14.02 -16.17 3.90
CA TRP A 273 -12.90 -16.67 4.71
C TRP A 273 -11.69 -17.09 3.89
N LYS A 274 -11.91 -17.64 2.70
CA LYS A 274 -10.82 -18.03 1.79
C LYS A 274 -9.98 -16.84 1.34
N LEU A 275 -10.62 -15.73 0.94
CA LEU A 275 -9.93 -14.51 0.54
C LEU A 275 -9.26 -13.82 1.74
N LEU A 276 -9.90 -13.85 2.92
CA LEU A 276 -9.34 -13.28 4.14
C LEU A 276 -8.04 -13.99 4.53
N LEU A 277 -8.06 -15.34 4.59
CA LEU A 277 -6.88 -16.13 4.92
C LEU A 277 -5.77 -15.94 3.89
N TYR A 278 -6.12 -15.88 2.62
CA TYR A 278 -5.16 -15.62 1.54
C TYR A 278 -4.50 -14.26 1.67
N ALA A 279 -5.29 -13.20 1.88
CA ALA A 279 -4.78 -11.84 2.07
C ALA A 279 -3.89 -11.73 3.32
N LEU A 280 -4.31 -12.36 4.43
CA LEU A 280 -3.56 -12.38 5.68
C LEU A 280 -2.24 -13.14 5.53
N ALA A 281 -2.25 -14.28 4.86
CA ALA A 281 -1.04 -15.07 4.61
C ALA A 281 0.00 -14.26 3.81
N TRP A 282 -0.41 -13.57 2.75
CA TRP A 282 0.48 -12.70 1.99
C TRP A 282 0.97 -11.50 2.80
N ALA A 283 0.11 -10.88 3.60
CA ALA A 283 0.50 -9.74 4.44
C ALA A 283 1.54 -10.15 5.50
N LEU A 284 1.34 -11.30 6.15
CA LEU A 284 2.30 -11.81 7.14
C LEU A 284 3.60 -12.31 6.49
N ALA A 285 3.52 -12.96 5.34
CA ALA A 285 4.70 -13.42 4.60
C ALA A 285 5.57 -12.24 4.15
N THR A 286 4.96 -11.20 3.57
CA THR A 286 5.71 -10.00 3.15
C THR A 286 6.25 -9.21 4.32
N LEU A 287 5.52 -9.13 5.44
CA LEU A 287 6.02 -8.49 6.66
C LEU A 287 7.22 -9.27 7.24
N GLY A 288 7.10 -10.58 7.36
CA GLY A 288 8.17 -11.45 7.85
C GLY A 288 9.43 -11.34 6.99
N LEU A 289 9.28 -11.44 5.66
CA LEU A 289 10.37 -11.25 4.71
C LEU A 289 10.95 -9.82 4.78
N GLY A 290 10.10 -8.80 4.89
CA GLY A 290 10.53 -7.41 4.99
C GLY A 290 11.36 -7.15 6.24
N VAL A 291 10.90 -7.61 7.39
CA VAL A 291 11.65 -7.49 8.66
C VAL A 291 12.95 -8.28 8.60
N PHE A 292 12.90 -9.50 8.07
CA PHE A 292 14.10 -10.35 7.94
C PHE A 292 15.18 -9.70 7.06
N ILE A 293 14.80 -9.25 5.85
CA ILE A 293 15.72 -8.57 4.92
C ILE A 293 16.24 -7.28 5.54
N PHE A 294 15.36 -6.52 6.21
CA PHE A 294 15.72 -5.26 6.83
C PHE A 294 16.75 -5.45 7.95
N LEU A 295 16.52 -6.38 8.88
CA LEU A 295 17.45 -6.68 9.96
C LEU A 295 18.75 -7.29 9.45
N SER A 296 18.65 -8.15 8.43
CA SER A 296 19.82 -8.81 7.84
C SER A 296 20.79 -7.83 7.16
N LEU A 297 20.28 -6.83 6.44
CA LEU A 297 21.09 -6.00 5.53
C LEU A 297 21.35 -4.58 6.04
N ILE A 298 20.52 -4.04 6.91
CA ILE A 298 20.63 -2.64 7.38
C ILE A 298 21.22 -2.55 8.80
N HIS A 299 21.22 -3.65 9.55
CA HIS A 299 21.79 -3.67 10.89
C HIS A 299 23.35 -3.60 10.91
N ILE A 300 23.96 -3.47 9.76
CA ILE A 300 25.38 -3.15 9.59
C ILE A 300 25.49 -1.62 9.42
#